data_43a8ffac16c953608aa972cbd25fa8ee
#
_entry.id   43a8ffac16c953608aa972cbd25fa8ee
#
_cell.length_a   1.000
_cell.length_b   1.000
_cell.length_c   1.000
_cell.angle_alpha   90.00
_cell.angle_beta   90.00
_cell.angle_gamma   90.00
#
_symmetry.space_group_name_H-M   'P 1'
#
loop_
_entity.id
_entity.type
_entity.pdbx_description
1 polymer ?
#
loop_
_entity_poly.entity_id
_entity_poly.type
_entity_poly.pdbx_seq_one_letter_code
_entity_poly.pdbx_strand_id
1 'polypeptide(L)'
;VFLASVLTVSGTTGFVTEAFSENVYAAEEVHTERLADFADLLDDGQEEELEAKLDQVSEDYGCDVVVVTEETLDGAVPQDYADDFFDYNDYGMGEDKSGILFLITMSERKWCISTHGEAIQIFTDAGQEYMTDNFGSYLSDGEYYEGFMKFADLCEEFIIQAQSGEPYDVENLPEETIPFYMI
;
A
#
# COMPACT_ATOMS: atom_id res chain seq x y z
N VAL A 1 0.97 2.73 46.45
CA VAL A 1 2.24 2.51 47.11
C VAL A 1 2.58 1.03 46.93
N PHE A 2 3.44 0.68 45.99
CA PHE A 2 4.04 -0.64 45.90
C PHE A 2 5.56 -0.46 45.83
N LEU A 3 6.24 -1.06 46.81
CA LEU A 3 7.70 -1.06 46.96
C LEU A 3 8.34 -1.92 45.85
N ALA A 4 9.35 -1.37 45.21
CA ALA A 4 10.28 -2.12 44.39
C ALA A 4 11.35 -2.79 45.32
N SER A 5 11.47 -4.13 45.23
CA SER A 5 12.56 -4.88 45.83
C SER A 5 13.72 -4.99 44.84
N VAL A 6 14.83 -4.37 45.18
CA VAL A 6 16.10 -4.55 44.48
C VAL A 6 16.77 -5.82 44.97
N LEU A 7 17.01 -6.78 44.09
CA LEU A 7 17.89 -7.93 44.36
C LEU A 7 19.19 -7.72 43.58
N THR A 8 20.28 -7.47 44.34
CA THR A 8 21.63 -7.48 43.79
C THR A 8 22.16 -8.92 43.82
N VAL A 9 22.54 -9.46 42.68
CA VAL A 9 23.35 -10.68 42.58
C VAL A 9 24.66 -10.35 41.89
N SER A 10 25.76 -10.42 42.64
CA SER A 10 27.12 -10.39 42.13
C SER A 10 27.49 -11.78 41.63
N GLY A 11 27.89 -11.90 40.36
CA GLY A 11 28.46 -13.13 39.79
C GLY A 11 29.08 -12.85 38.43
N THR A 12 30.41 -12.76 38.42
CA THR A 12 31.25 -12.65 37.23
C THR A 12 31.25 -13.94 36.45
N THR A 13 30.64 -13.97 35.25
CA THR A 13 31.03 -14.90 34.18
C THR A 13 30.74 -14.21 32.86
N GLY A 14 31.77 -14.18 31.96
CA GLY A 14 31.71 -13.50 30.69
C GLY A 14 30.63 -14.06 29.79
N PHE A 15 29.72 -13.21 29.44
CA PHE A 15 28.81 -13.44 28.30
C PHE A 15 29.39 -12.74 27.09
N VAL A 16 29.75 -13.55 26.09
CA VAL A 16 29.87 -13.09 24.72
C VAL A 16 28.48 -12.62 24.31
N THR A 17 28.29 -11.31 24.27
CA THR A 17 27.12 -10.74 23.63
C THR A 17 27.27 -10.95 22.13
N GLU A 18 26.65 -12.02 21.61
CA GLU A 18 26.26 -12.03 20.22
C GLU A 18 25.33 -10.84 20.03
N ALA A 19 25.81 -9.86 19.27
CA ALA A 19 24.98 -8.77 18.81
C ALA A 19 23.95 -9.38 17.85
N PHE A 20 22.79 -9.73 18.40
CA PHE A 20 21.60 -9.80 17.56
C PHE A 20 21.44 -8.39 17.01
N SER A 21 21.61 -8.26 15.72
CA SER A 21 21.11 -7.14 14.96
C SER A 21 19.59 -7.22 15.10
N GLU A 22 19.05 -6.67 16.17
CA GLU A 22 17.66 -6.26 16.19
C GLU A 22 17.55 -5.21 15.10
N ASN A 23 16.90 -5.60 14.02
CA ASN A 23 16.30 -4.66 13.10
C ASN A 23 15.29 -3.89 13.95
N VAL A 24 15.74 -2.76 14.47
CA VAL A 24 14.90 -1.81 15.20
C VAL A 24 14.06 -1.12 14.13
N TYR A 25 12.99 -1.78 13.69
CA TYR A 25 11.82 -1.01 13.36
C TYR A 25 11.43 -0.34 14.67
N ALA A 26 11.69 0.95 14.80
CA ALA A 26 11.12 1.75 15.87
C ALA A 26 9.65 1.37 15.93
N ALA A 27 9.09 1.25 17.14
CA ALA A 27 7.66 1.01 17.29
C ALA A 27 6.95 2.22 16.65
N GLU A 28 6.74 2.16 15.36
CA GLU A 28 5.93 3.11 14.61
C GLU A 28 4.49 2.93 15.09
N GLU A 29 3.81 4.04 15.29
CA GLU A 29 2.38 4.05 15.55
C GLU A 29 1.71 3.34 14.38
N VAL A 30 0.79 2.42 14.68
CA VAL A 30 -0.01 1.73 13.66
C VAL A 30 -0.70 2.78 12.81
N HIS A 31 -0.40 2.80 11.52
CA HIS A 31 -0.99 3.75 10.58
C HIS A 31 -2.40 3.27 10.23
N THR A 32 -3.41 4.09 10.48
CA THR A 32 -4.82 3.73 10.29
C THR A 32 -5.46 4.43 9.11
N GLU A 33 -4.78 5.43 8.53
CA GLU A 33 -5.19 6.13 7.33
C GLU A 33 -4.80 5.32 6.09
N ARG A 34 -5.57 5.41 5.03
CA ARG A 34 -5.31 4.67 3.77
C ARG A 34 -4.28 5.34 2.87
N LEU A 35 -3.93 6.57 3.20
CA LEU A 35 -2.82 7.29 2.59
C LEU A 35 -1.68 7.44 3.59
N ALA A 36 -0.49 6.98 3.23
CA ALA A 36 0.75 7.20 3.98
C ALA A 36 1.76 7.90 3.09
N ASP A 37 1.73 9.23 3.03
CA ASP A 37 2.63 10.03 2.18
C ASP A 37 3.92 10.42 2.91
N PHE A 38 4.78 9.42 3.22
CA PHE A 38 6.05 9.66 3.91
C PHE A 38 7.11 10.35 3.03
N ALA A 39 6.93 10.37 1.73
CA ALA A 39 7.82 11.06 0.80
C ALA A 39 7.41 12.51 0.53
N ASP A 40 6.31 13.00 1.16
CA ASP A 40 5.83 14.38 1.04
C ASP A 40 5.62 14.81 -0.44
N LEU A 41 4.94 13.93 -1.19
CA LEU A 41 4.67 14.13 -2.63
C LEU A 41 3.43 14.97 -2.91
N LEU A 42 2.52 15.07 -1.93
CA LEU A 42 1.25 15.75 -2.04
C LEU A 42 1.21 17.00 -1.14
N ASP A 43 0.36 17.95 -1.45
CA ASP A 43 0.02 19.01 -0.52
C ASP A 43 -1.16 18.62 0.38
N ASP A 44 -1.34 19.33 1.51
CA ASP A 44 -2.37 19.05 2.52
C ASP A 44 -3.78 18.85 1.90
N GLY A 45 -4.12 19.61 0.85
CA GLY A 45 -5.42 19.53 0.20
C GLY A 45 -5.56 18.30 -0.70
N GLN A 46 -4.48 17.91 -1.37
CA GLN A 46 -4.41 16.70 -2.18
C GLN A 46 -4.45 15.45 -1.31
N GLU A 47 -3.78 15.48 -0.14
CA GLU A 47 -3.85 14.38 0.84
C GLU A 47 -5.29 14.19 1.34
N GLU A 48 -5.97 15.28 1.77
CA GLU A 48 -7.36 15.19 2.24
C GLU A 48 -8.31 14.63 1.17
N GLU A 49 -8.17 15.07 -0.09
CA GLU A 49 -9.01 14.61 -1.19
C GLU A 49 -8.73 13.14 -1.57
N LEU A 50 -7.46 12.74 -1.59
CA LEU A 50 -7.09 11.35 -1.91
C LEU A 50 -7.48 10.40 -0.78
N GLU A 51 -7.22 10.75 0.49
CA GLU A 51 -7.65 9.95 1.64
C GLU A 51 -9.17 9.74 1.62
N ALA A 52 -9.96 10.80 1.38
CA ALA A 52 -11.41 10.68 1.28
C ALA A 52 -11.86 9.76 0.13
N LYS A 53 -11.14 9.74 -1.00
CA LYS A 53 -11.42 8.84 -2.13
C LYS A 53 -11.08 7.38 -1.78
N LEU A 54 -9.92 7.15 -1.16
CA LEU A 54 -9.49 5.82 -0.72
C LEU A 54 -10.47 5.25 0.32
N ASP A 55 -10.88 6.06 1.30
CA ASP A 55 -11.88 5.71 2.30
C ASP A 55 -13.21 5.33 1.65
N GLN A 56 -13.70 6.19 0.75
CA GLN A 56 -14.97 5.95 0.06
C GLN A 56 -14.95 4.60 -0.68
N VAL A 57 -13.92 4.35 -1.51
CA VAL A 57 -13.83 3.10 -2.28
C VAL A 57 -13.73 1.90 -1.35
N SER A 58 -12.91 2.00 -0.31
CA SER A 58 -12.71 0.90 0.63
C SER A 58 -14.00 0.54 1.37
N GLU A 59 -14.69 1.54 1.93
CA GLU A 59 -15.90 1.32 2.71
C GLU A 59 -17.09 0.89 1.87
N ASP A 60 -17.25 1.46 0.67
CA ASP A 60 -18.38 1.12 -0.21
C ASP A 60 -18.29 -0.32 -0.74
N TYR A 61 -17.10 -0.85 -0.90
CA TYR A 61 -16.89 -2.16 -1.55
C TYR A 61 -16.27 -3.23 -0.65
N GLY A 62 -15.86 -2.89 0.58
CA GLY A 62 -15.34 -3.86 1.54
C GLY A 62 -13.95 -4.41 1.17
N CYS A 63 -13.12 -3.59 0.55
CA CYS A 63 -11.75 -3.92 0.14
C CYS A 63 -10.86 -2.72 0.42
N ASP A 64 -9.85 -2.84 1.30
CA ASP A 64 -8.97 -1.71 1.59
C ASP A 64 -8.15 -1.33 0.35
N VAL A 65 -8.15 -0.04 0.02
CA VAL A 65 -7.34 0.55 -1.06
C VAL A 65 -6.37 1.52 -0.42
N VAL A 66 -5.08 1.19 -0.46
CA VAL A 66 -4.03 1.89 0.30
C VAL A 66 -2.96 2.43 -0.63
N VAL A 67 -2.48 3.65 -0.38
CA VAL A 67 -1.35 4.26 -1.07
C VAL A 67 -0.27 4.59 -0.04
N VAL A 68 0.96 4.15 -0.33
CA VAL A 68 2.14 4.42 0.50
C VAL A 68 3.23 5.02 -0.36
N THR A 69 3.79 6.14 0.07
CA THR A 69 4.96 6.74 -0.55
C THR A 69 6.13 6.72 0.43
N GLU A 70 7.33 6.39 -0.06
CA GLU A 70 8.53 6.33 0.75
C GLU A 70 9.69 7.06 0.06
N GLU A 71 10.47 7.82 0.83
CA GLU A 71 11.70 8.40 0.29
C GLU A 71 12.71 7.30 -0.05
N THR A 72 12.88 6.30 0.81
CA THR A 72 13.78 5.15 0.62
C THR A 72 13.32 3.94 1.42
N LEU A 73 13.61 2.75 0.93
CA LEU A 73 13.39 1.50 1.67
C LEU A 73 14.66 0.97 2.35
N ASP A 74 15.76 1.74 2.33
CA ASP A 74 17.05 1.36 2.92
C ASP A 74 17.55 -0.05 2.52
N GLY A 75 17.20 -0.44 1.29
CA GLY A 75 17.61 -1.72 0.70
C GLY A 75 16.63 -2.86 0.89
N ALA A 76 15.47 -2.65 1.51
CA ALA A 76 14.42 -3.64 1.54
C ALA A 76 13.85 -3.91 0.13
N VAL A 77 13.29 -5.10 -0.05
CA VAL A 77 12.58 -5.46 -1.29
C VAL A 77 11.21 -4.79 -1.25
N PRO A 78 10.80 -4.03 -2.30
CA PRO A 78 9.53 -3.30 -2.27
C PRO A 78 8.31 -4.18 -1.96
N GLN A 79 8.25 -5.38 -2.53
CA GLN A 79 7.14 -6.30 -2.28
C GLN A 79 7.08 -6.74 -0.82
N ASP A 80 8.21 -7.16 -0.25
CA ASP A 80 8.29 -7.59 1.15
C ASP A 80 7.90 -6.44 2.09
N TYR A 81 8.33 -5.21 1.77
CA TYR A 81 7.96 -4.02 2.53
C TYR A 81 6.47 -3.71 2.46
N ALA A 82 5.87 -3.78 1.27
CA ALA A 82 4.44 -3.52 1.08
C ALA A 82 3.56 -4.55 1.80
N ASP A 83 3.94 -5.83 1.74
CA ASP A 83 3.26 -6.92 2.41
C ASP A 83 3.35 -6.75 3.95
N ASP A 84 4.56 -6.48 4.47
CA ASP A 84 4.79 -6.24 5.90
C ASP A 84 4.05 -4.97 6.39
N PHE A 85 4.04 -3.89 5.60
CA PHE A 85 3.33 -2.66 5.93
C PHE A 85 1.82 -2.88 6.03
N PHE A 86 1.25 -3.63 5.08
CA PHE A 86 -0.16 -3.98 5.09
C PHE A 86 -0.53 -4.77 6.33
N ASP A 87 0.21 -5.83 6.63
CA ASP A 87 -0.05 -6.70 7.77
C ASP A 87 0.18 -5.99 9.11
N TYR A 88 1.27 -5.21 9.23
CA TYR A 88 1.64 -4.52 10.48
C TYR A 88 0.62 -3.45 10.89
N ASN A 89 0.06 -2.76 9.92
CA ASN A 89 -0.95 -1.72 10.15
C ASN A 89 -2.39 -2.27 10.21
N ASP A 90 -2.55 -3.61 10.18
CA ASP A 90 -3.84 -4.29 10.30
C ASP A 90 -4.83 -3.92 9.19
N TYR A 91 -4.33 -3.57 7.98
CA TYR A 91 -5.18 -3.33 6.83
C TYR A 91 -5.90 -4.59 6.38
N GLY A 92 -6.85 -4.40 5.50
CA GLY A 92 -7.69 -5.45 4.92
C GLY A 92 -9.06 -5.57 5.57
N MET A 93 -10.07 -5.52 4.74
CA MET A 93 -11.47 -5.57 5.16
C MET A 93 -12.01 -7.00 5.12
N GLY A 94 -13.00 -7.28 5.97
CA GLY A 94 -13.65 -8.57 6.07
C GLY A 94 -12.81 -9.64 6.78
N GLU A 95 -13.31 -10.90 6.74
CA GLU A 95 -12.64 -12.03 7.40
C GLU A 95 -11.34 -12.42 6.69
N ASP A 96 -11.29 -12.22 5.38
CA ASP A 96 -10.15 -12.58 4.51
C ASP A 96 -9.09 -11.47 4.40
N LYS A 97 -9.26 -10.35 5.11
CA LYS A 97 -8.36 -9.21 5.03
C LYS A 97 -8.13 -8.73 3.60
N SER A 98 -9.25 -8.51 2.87
CA SER A 98 -9.21 -8.11 1.47
C SER A 98 -8.70 -6.67 1.31
N GLY A 99 -7.68 -6.49 0.46
CA GLY A 99 -7.14 -5.17 0.15
C GLY A 99 -6.05 -5.16 -0.90
N ILE A 100 -5.77 -3.97 -1.40
CA ILE A 100 -4.72 -3.66 -2.36
C ILE A 100 -3.91 -2.47 -1.84
N LEU A 101 -2.60 -2.58 -1.87
CA LEU A 101 -1.67 -1.52 -1.50
C LEU A 101 -0.76 -1.18 -2.68
N PHE A 102 -0.69 0.11 -3.02
CA PHE A 102 0.28 0.64 -3.97
C PHE A 102 1.40 1.34 -3.21
N LEU A 103 2.63 0.88 -3.40
CA LEU A 103 3.85 1.47 -2.85
C LEU A 103 4.69 2.12 -3.96
N ILE A 104 5.15 3.35 -3.72
CA ILE A 104 6.18 4.00 -4.54
C ILE A 104 7.34 4.47 -3.67
N THR A 105 8.58 4.31 -4.17
CA THR A 105 9.81 4.75 -3.50
C THR A 105 10.60 5.72 -4.39
N MET A 106 10.98 6.85 -3.83
CA MET A 106 11.56 7.94 -4.60
C MET A 106 13.03 7.73 -4.91
N SER A 107 13.83 7.34 -3.93
CA SER A 107 15.28 7.14 -4.10
C SER A 107 15.60 5.94 -5.00
N GLU A 108 14.92 4.84 -4.84
CA GLU A 108 15.08 3.64 -5.66
C GLU A 108 14.35 3.72 -7.01
N ARG A 109 13.40 4.66 -7.15
CA ARG A 109 12.52 4.81 -8.31
C ARG A 109 11.80 3.50 -8.66
N LYS A 110 11.23 2.88 -7.65
CA LYS A 110 10.50 1.63 -7.76
C LYS A 110 9.09 1.81 -7.25
N TRP A 111 8.24 0.93 -7.68
CA TRP A 111 6.89 0.78 -7.17
C TRP A 111 6.49 -0.70 -7.18
N CYS A 112 5.49 -1.05 -6.41
CA CYS A 112 4.83 -2.34 -6.48
C CYS A 112 3.36 -2.24 -6.06
N ILE A 113 2.60 -3.25 -6.43
CA ILE A 113 1.25 -3.48 -5.93
C ILE A 113 1.27 -4.75 -5.10
N SER A 114 0.74 -4.69 -3.88
CA SER A 114 0.49 -5.84 -3.04
C SER A 114 -1.02 -6.07 -2.90
N THR A 115 -1.47 -7.32 -3.01
CA THR A 115 -2.87 -7.69 -2.93
C THR A 115 -3.09 -8.79 -1.90
N HIS A 116 -4.15 -8.67 -1.10
CA HIS A 116 -4.45 -9.54 0.03
C HIS A 116 -5.89 -10.04 -0.01
N GLY A 117 -6.13 -11.21 0.56
CA GLY A 117 -7.48 -11.79 0.66
C GLY A 117 -8.15 -11.99 -0.70
N GLU A 118 -9.43 -11.63 -0.80
CA GLU A 118 -10.18 -11.74 -2.06
C GLU A 118 -9.65 -10.78 -3.15
N ALA A 119 -8.96 -9.70 -2.78
CA ALA A 119 -8.40 -8.76 -3.74
C ALA A 119 -7.41 -9.42 -4.72
N ILE A 120 -6.74 -10.51 -4.33
CA ILE A 120 -5.88 -11.31 -5.23
C ILE A 120 -6.64 -11.79 -6.47
N GLN A 121 -7.93 -12.11 -6.34
CA GLN A 121 -8.75 -12.56 -7.45
C GLN A 121 -9.39 -11.40 -8.23
N ILE A 122 -9.58 -10.25 -7.57
CA ILE A 122 -10.12 -9.02 -8.18
C ILE A 122 -9.06 -8.37 -9.08
N PHE A 123 -7.84 -8.26 -8.57
CA PHE A 123 -6.72 -7.60 -9.23
C PHE A 123 -5.75 -8.64 -9.79
N THR A 124 -6.14 -9.29 -10.89
CA THR A 124 -5.32 -10.28 -11.59
C THR A 124 -4.01 -9.67 -12.11
N ASP A 125 -3.03 -10.49 -12.44
CA ASP A 125 -1.75 -10.01 -13.01
C ASP A 125 -1.97 -9.13 -14.26
N ALA A 126 -2.88 -9.55 -15.16
CA ALA A 126 -3.23 -8.78 -16.35
C ALA A 126 -3.95 -7.47 -16.00
N GLY A 127 -4.80 -7.50 -14.96
CA GLY A 127 -5.46 -6.33 -14.43
C GLY A 127 -4.48 -5.33 -13.84
N GLN A 128 -3.52 -5.76 -13.05
CA GLN A 128 -2.49 -4.89 -12.48
C GLN A 128 -1.58 -4.29 -13.56
N GLU A 129 -1.23 -5.04 -14.62
CA GLU A 129 -0.49 -4.52 -15.77
C GLU A 129 -1.28 -3.41 -16.46
N TYR A 130 -2.57 -3.65 -16.75
CA TYR A 130 -3.46 -2.64 -17.31
C TYR A 130 -3.56 -1.38 -16.42
N MET A 131 -3.72 -1.55 -15.11
CA MET A 131 -3.79 -0.42 -14.17
C MET A 131 -2.50 0.40 -14.24
N THR A 132 -1.34 -0.24 -14.17
CA THR A 132 -0.03 0.43 -14.18
C THR A 132 0.25 1.14 -15.49
N ASP A 133 -0.19 0.62 -16.63
CA ASP A 133 -0.11 1.31 -17.93
C ASP A 133 -0.96 2.60 -17.96
N ASN A 134 -2.08 2.62 -17.23
CA ASN A 134 -2.99 3.75 -17.18
C ASN A 134 -2.55 4.87 -16.23
N PHE A 135 -1.99 4.56 -15.06
CA PHE A 135 -1.56 5.59 -14.10
C PHE A 135 -0.05 5.86 -14.11
N GLY A 136 0.77 4.94 -14.64
CA GLY A 136 2.23 5.04 -14.59
C GLY A 136 2.82 6.23 -15.34
N SER A 137 2.14 6.76 -16.38
CA SER A 137 2.57 7.96 -17.08
C SER A 137 2.53 9.20 -16.18
N TYR A 138 1.48 9.35 -15.34
CA TYR A 138 1.38 10.43 -14.37
C TYR A 138 2.54 10.42 -13.39
N LEU A 139 2.88 9.23 -12.85
CA LEU A 139 4.00 9.08 -11.93
C LEU A 139 5.34 9.43 -12.58
N SER A 140 5.51 9.07 -13.86
CA SER A 140 6.72 9.37 -14.63
C SER A 140 6.89 10.86 -14.90
N ASP A 141 5.78 11.58 -15.05
CA ASP A 141 5.74 13.03 -15.31
C ASP A 141 5.77 13.85 -14.00
N GLY A 142 5.71 13.18 -12.83
CA GLY A 142 5.70 13.83 -11.51
C GLY A 142 4.31 14.33 -11.08
N GLU A 143 3.27 13.90 -11.78
CA GLU A 143 1.87 14.21 -11.50
C GLU A 143 1.31 13.15 -10.51
N TYR A 144 1.89 13.12 -9.28
CA TYR A 144 1.62 12.05 -8.31
C TYR A 144 0.17 12.02 -7.86
N TYR A 145 -0.43 13.18 -7.58
CA TYR A 145 -1.83 13.26 -7.16
C TYR A 145 -2.76 12.66 -8.20
N GLU A 146 -2.61 13.05 -9.48
CA GLU A 146 -3.40 12.53 -10.58
C GLU A 146 -3.19 11.01 -10.76
N GLY A 147 -1.94 10.55 -10.58
CA GLY A 147 -1.60 9.13 -10.65
C GLY A 147 -2.28 8.32 -9.55
N PHE A 148 -2.25 8.80 -8.31
CA PHE A 148 -2.89 8.12 -7.17
C PHE A 148 -4.42 8.17 -7.23
N MET A 149 -5.00 9.28 -7.65
CA MET A 149 -6.45 9.37 -7.90
C MET A 149 -6.87 8.39 -9.01
N LYS A 150 -6.08 8.29 -10.09
CA LYS A 150 -6.34 7.33 -11.17
C LYS A 150 -6.23 5.88 -10.69
N PHE A 151 -5.26 5.56 -9.83
CA PHE A 151 -5.16 4.26 -9.18
C PHE A 151 -6.43 3.95 -8.37
N ALA A 152 -6.90 4.88 -7.53
CA ALA A 152 -8.11 4.70 -6.74
C ALA A 152 -9.37 4.50 -7.61
N ASP A 153 -9.51 5.26 -8.71
CA ASP A 153 -10.60 5.11 -9.67
C ASP A 153 -10.58 3.73 -10.36
N LEU A 154 -9.39 3.26 -10.73
CA LEU A 154 -9.22 1.93 -11.32
C LEU A 154 -9.53 0.82 -10.32
N CYS A 155 -9.14 0.98 -9.04
CA CYS A 155 -9.52 0.03 -7.99
C CYS A 155 -11.05 -0.07 -7.89
N GLU A 156 -11.77 1.05 -7.85
CA GLU A 156 -13.22 1.07 -7.83
C GLU A 156 -13.82 0.33 -9.04
N GLU A 157 -13.35 0.64 -10.24
CA GLU A 157 -13.81 -0.01 -11.49
C GLU A 157 -13.60 -1.52 -11.46
N PHE A 158 -12.42 -1.98 -11.03
CA PHE A 158 -12.08 -3.40 -10.96
C PHE A 158 -12.91 -4.15 -9.92
N ILE A 159 -13.14 -3.55 -8.76
CA ILE A 159 -13.98 -4.15 -7.72
C ILE A 159 -15.44 -4.28 -8.21
N ILE A 160 -15.99 -3.23 -8.82
CA ILE A 160 -17.34 -3.26 -9.39
C ILE A 160 -17.47 -4.36 -10.45
N GLN A 161 -16.49 -4.49 -11.33
CA GLN A 161 -16.47 -5.52 -12.37
C GLN A 161 -16.45 -6.92 -11.75
N ALA A 162 -15.58 -7.16 -10.77
CA ALA A 162 -15.50 -8.43 -10.07
C ALA A 162 -16.82 -8.80 -9.36
N GLN A 163 -17.49 -7.83 -8.74
CA GLN A 163 -18.79 -8.03 -8.12
C GLN A 163 -19.89 -8.35 -9.14
N SER A 164 -19.72 -8.00 -10.41
CA SER A 164 -20.62 -8.41 -11.48
C SER A 164 -20.47 -9.88 -11.91
N GLY A 165 -19.43 -10.57 -11.42
CA GLY A 165 -19.18 -12.00 -11.55
C GLY A 165 -17.98 -12.41 -12.38
N GLU A 166 -17.32 -11.49 -13.10
CA GLU A 166 -16.12 -11.76 -13.88
C GLU A 166 -15.07 -10.65 -13.64
N PRO A 167 -14.04 -10.90 -12.81
CA PRO A 167 -12.90 -9.97 -12.67
C PRO A 167 -12.25 -9.68 -14.03
N TYR A 168 -11.66 -8.49 -14.17
CA TYR A 168 -10.86 -8.20 -15.35
C TYR A 168 -9.63 -9.11 -15.43
N ASP A 169 -9.44 -9.72 -16.61
CA ASP A 169 -8.31 -10.58 -16.93
C ASP A 169 -8.01 -10.44 -18.44
N VAL A 170 -7.01 -11.15 -18.95
CA VAL A 170 -6.49 -11.08 -20.33
C VAL A 170 -7.58 -11.00 -21.40
N GLU A 171 -8.73 -11.69 -21.21
CA GLU A 171 -9.77 -11.80 -22.24
C GLU A 171 -10.82 -10.66 -22.17
N ASN A 172 -10.86 -9.90 -21.08
CA ASN A 172 -11.94 -8.93 -20.83
C ASN A 172 -11.49 -7.60 -20.20
N LEU A 173 -10.21 -7.23 -20.36
CA LEU A 173 -9.72 -5.91 -19.92
C LEU A 173 -10.58 -4.78 -20.50
N PRO A 174 -10.71 -3.63 -19.80
CA PRO A 174 -11.41 -2.47 -20.33
C PRO A 174 -10.84 -2.07 -21.68
N GLU A 175 -11.73 -1.73 -22.64
CA GLU A 175 -11.29 -1.17 -23.92
C GLU A 175 -10.66 0.21 -23.67
N GLU A 176 -9.45 0.45 -24.22
CA GLU A 176 -8.85 1.78 -24.19
C GLU A 176 -9.81 2.80 -24.84
N THR A 177 -10.29 3.73 -24.06
CA THR A 177 -11.12 4.81 -24.58
C THR A 177 -10.22 5.78 -25.35
N ILE A 178 -10.06 5.58 -26.65
CA ILE A 178 -9.36 6.55 -27.53
C ILE A 178 -10.14 7.86 -27.45
N PRO A 179 -9.54 8.95 -26.93
CA PRO A 179 -10.24 10.21 -26.83
C PRO A 179 -10.67 10.67 -28.23
N PHE A 180 -11.93 11.09 -28.38
CA PHE A 180 -12.57 11.47 -29.65
C PHE A 180 -11.76 12.52 -30.45
N TYR A 181 -10.85 13.25 -29.81
CA TYR A 181 -9.98 14.24 -30.49
C TYR A 181 -8.75 13.62 -31.20
N MET A 182 -8.56 12.30 -31.13
CA MET A 182 -7.50 11.58 -31.83
C MET A 182 -8.02 10.87 -33.13
N ILE A 183 -9.29 11.01 -33.45
CA ILE A 183 -9.92 10.57 -34.71
C ILE A 183 -10.14 11.79 -35.58
#